data_f728f9579a35e1c39015b9d8e6362112
#
_entry.id   f728f9579a35e1c39015b9d8e6362112
#
_cell.length_a   1.000
_cell.length_b   1.000
_cell.length_c   1.000
_cell.angle_alpha   90.00
_cell.angle_beta   90.00
_cell.angle_gamma   90.00
#
_symmetry.space_group_name_H-M   'P 1'
#
loop_
_entity.id
_entity.type
_entity.pdbx_description
1 polymer ?
#
loop_
_entity_poly.entity_id
_entity_poly.type
_entity_poly.pdbx_seq_one_letter_code
_entity_poly.pdbx_strand_id
1 'polypeptide(L)'
;MRRRTLITFTIAGALFSCACSRPATDTAEEHSPDTYKVRFDTTKGQFVVTVTRAWAPLGADRFYSLVKSGFYDGARFFRMLPGFVVQFGIAGDPAANTKWHNANLVDDPVTQSNHRGTITYGTAGPNTRTTQVFINLANNARLDSKGFAPFGEVTEGMEVADKFYSEYGEGPPMGGGPDQTRAEAEGTAYFERDFPKLDYVKKASIEK
;
A
#
# COMPACT_ATOMS: atom_id res chain seq x y z
N MET A 1 75.81 -39.20 25.15
CA MET A 1 74.70 -38.62 25.91
C MET A 1 74.00 -37.52 25.07
N ARG A 2 72.86 -37.85 24.43
CA ARG A 2 72.06 -36.88 23.64
C ARG A 2 70.79 -36.55 24.44
N ARG A 3 70.66 -35.32 24.87
CA ARG A 3 69.43 -34.80 25.51
C ARG A 3 68.38 -34.52 24.41
N ARG A 4 67.20 -35.12 24.52
CA ARG A 4 66.04 -34.81 23.71
C ARG A 4 65.20 -33.77 24.44
N THR A 5 65.06 -32.59 23.83
CA THR A 5 64.16 -31.53 24.30
C THR A 5 62.78 -31.82 23.69
N LEU A 6 61.78 -32.01 24.55
CA LEU A 6 60.36 -32.07 24.14
C LEU A 6 59.83 -30.64 23.99
N ILE A 7 59.33 -30.29 22.85
CA ILE A 7 58.59 -29.05 22.60
C ILE A 7 57.11 -29.37 22.68
N THR A 8 56.42 -28.85 23.68
CA THR A 8 54.98 -28.98 23.86
C THR A 8 54.29 -27.88 23.06
N PHE A 9 53.53 -28.26 22.02
CA PHE A 9 52.70 -27.33 21.26
C PHE A 9 51.33 -27.19 21.94
N THR A 10 51.04 -26.03 22.48
CA THR A 10 49.73 -25.67 23.02
C THR A 10 48.85 -25.11 21.88
N ILE A 11 47.84 -25.86 21.47
CA ILE A 11 46.87 -25.42 20.46
C ILE A 11 45.80 -24.58 21.19
N ALA A 12 45.83 -23.27 21.01
CA ALA A 12 44.76 -22.38 21.44
C ALA A 12 43.60 -22.46 20.44
N GLY A 13 42.51 -23.11 20.84
CA GLY A 13 41.28 -23.17 20.06
C GLY A 13 40.52 -21.85 20.09
N ALA A 14 40.51 -21.12 19.00
CA ALA A 14 39.63 -19.94 18.83
C ALA A 14 38.20 -20.41 18.49
N LEU A 15 37.30 -20.29 19.45
CA LEU A 15 35.88 -20.47 19.22
C LEU A 15 35.36 -19.27 18.40
N PHE A 16 35.15 -19.45 17.12
CA PHE A 16 34.47 -18.51 16.23
C PHE A 16 32.96 -18.62 16.51
N SER A 17 32.43 -17.75 17.37
CA SER A 17 30.98 -17.57 17.52
C SER A 17 30.44 -16.95 16.23
N CYS A 18 29.85 -17.78 15.37
CA CYS A 18 29.10 -17.32 14.21
C CYS A 18 27.80 -16.71 14.71
N ALA A 19 27.79 -15.38 14.94
CA ALA A 19 26.56 -14.65 15.16
C ALA A 19 25.78 -14.61 13.84
N CYS A 20 24.82 -15.51 13.68
CA CYS A 20 23.82 -15.40 12.64
C CYS A 20 23.01 -14.13 12.88
N SER A 21 23.38 -13.06 12.20
CA SER A 21 22.55 -11.86 12.10
C SER A 21 21.28 -12.25 11.34
N ARG A 22 20.16 -12.42 12.05
CA ARG A 22 18.83 -12.47 11.44
C ARG A 22 18.62 -11.18 10.67
N PRO A 23 18.18 -11.21 9.40
CA PRO A 23 17.70 -10.00 8.77
C PRO A 23 16.45 -9.54 9.52
N ALA A 24 16.54 -8.37 10.13
CA ALA A 24 15.40 -7.71 10.76
C ALA A 24 14.54 -7.13 9.65
N THR A 25 13.53 -7.88 9.20
CA THR A 25 12.37 -7.38 8.49
C THR A 25 11.14 -8.14 8.96
N ASP A 26 10.93 -8.11 10.26
CA ASP A 26 9.62 -8.42 10.83
C ASP A 26 8.98 -7.09 11.22
N THR A 27 8.48 -6.35 10.25
CA THR A 27 7.44 -5.36 10.50
C THR A 27 6.15 -6.16 10.67
N ALA A 28 6.00 -6.81 11.82
CA ALA A 28 4.70 -7.32 12.22
C ALA A 28 3.71 -6.16 12.09
N GLU A 29 2.78 -6.27 11.15
CA GLU A 29 1.79 -5.23 10.95
C GLU A 29 1.01 -5.09 12.24
N GLU A 30 0.78 -3.84 12.66
CA GLU A 30 -0.02 -3.57 13.84
C GLU A 30 -1.44 -4.07 13.57
N HIS A 31 -1.95 -4.90 14.47
CA HIS A 31 -3.32 -5.39 14.39
C HIS A 31 -4.29 -4.22 14.52
N SER A 32 -5.09 -3.98 13.49
CA SER A 32 -6.07 -2.90 13.51
C SER A 32 -7.27 -3.23 14.40
N PRO A 33 -8.05 -2.23 14.86
CA PRO A 33 -9.37 -2.46 15.44
C PRO A 33 -10.29 -3.26 14.50
N ASP A 34 -11.27 -3.97 15.04
CA ASP A 34 -12.27 -4.73 14.26
C ASP A 34 -13.03 -3.84 13.28
N THR A 35 -13.28 -2.60 13.69
CA THR A 35 -13.85 -1.54 12.85
C THR A 35 -13.19 -0.22 13.19
N TYR A 36 -12.83 0.55 12.17
CA TYR A 36 -12.29 1.89 12.34
C TYR A 36 -12.66 2.77 11.15
N LYS A 37 -12.61 4.08 11.35
CA LYS A 37 -12.87 5.07 10.31
C LYS A 37 -11.60 5.81 9.93
N VAL A 38 -11.45 6.07 8.65
CA VAL A 38 -10.36 6.88 8.10
C VAL A 38 -10.96 8.06 7.38
N ARG A 39 -10.62 9.27 7.84
CA ARG A 39 -10.97 10.52 7.16
C ARG A 39 -9.86 10.87 6.17
N PHE A 40 -10.26 11.13 4.94
CA PHE A 40 -9.41 11.68 3.89
C PHE A 40 -9.80 13.14 3.64
N ASP A 41 -8.90 14.08 3.92
CA ASP A 41 -8.99 15.46 3.46
C ASP A 41 -8.28 15.57 2.10
N THR A 42 -8.99 16.02 1.08
CA THR A 42 -8.49 16.03 -0.30
C THR A 42 -8.65 17.42 -0.93
N THR A 43 -8.15 17.56 -2.15
CA THR A 43 -8.32 18.79 -2.97
C THR A 43 -9.77 19.05 -3.37
N LYS A 44 -10.66 18.04 -3.35
CA LYS A 44 -12.08 18.16 -3.73
C LYS A 44 -13.04 18.14 -2.55
N GLY A 45 -12.54 17.99 -1.33
CA GLY A 45 -13.36 17.87 -0.12
C GLY A 45 -12.95 16.66 0.71
N GLN A 46 -13.79 16.29 1.66
CA GLN A 46 -13.53 15.18 2.57
C GLN A 46 -14.42 13.99 2.24
N PHE A 47 -13.88 12.79 2.46
CA PHE A 47 -14.66 11.55 2.50
C PHE A 47 -14.16 10.67 3.64
N VAL A 48 -15.03 9.77 4.11
CA VAL A 48 -14.72 8.85 5.22
C VAL A 48 -14.87 7.41 4.74
N VAL A 49 -13.85 6.60 5.00
CA VAL A 49 -13.86 5.17 4.78
C VAL A 49 -14.08 4.47 6.12
N THR A 50 -15.11 3.65 6.22
CA THR A 50 -15.26 2.70 7.32
C THR A 50 -14.63 1.38 6.92
N VAL A 51 -13.62 0.94 7.67
CA VAL A 51 -12.95 -0.34 7.49
C VAL A 51 -13.56 -1.37 8.41
N THR A 52 -13.84 -2.56 7.88
CA THR A 52 -14.31 -3.73 8.63
C THR A 52 -13.28 -4.84 8.50
N ARG A 53 -12.47 -5.04 9.55
CA ARG A 53 -11.34 -5.97 9.53
C ARG A 53 -11.73 -7.38 9.11
N ALA A 54 -12.89 -7.87 9.55
CA ALA A 54 -13.38 -9.20 9.21
C ALA A 54 -13.60 -9.43 7.70
N TRP A 55 -13.70 -8.38 6.88
CA TRP A 55 -13.88 -8.52 5.43
C TRP A 55 -12.60 -8.99 4.74
N ALA A 56 -11.44 -8.41 5.12
CA ALA A 56 -10.13 -8.75 4.60
C ALA A 56 -9.05 -8.35 5.63
N PRO A 57 -8.77 -9.22 6.61
CA PRO A 57 -7.96 -8.87 7.79
C PRO A 57 -6.56 -8.34 7.47
N LEU A 58 -5.84 -8.99 6.55
CA LEU A 58 -4.47 -8.59 6.20
C LEU A 58 -4.47 -7.23 5.50
N GLY A 59 -5.42 -7.01 4.60
CA GLY A 59 -5.59 -5.71 3.93
C GLY A 59 -5.96 -4.60 4.92
N ALA A 60 -6.87 -4.86 5.87
CA ALA A 60 -7.28 -3.89 6.89
C ALA A 60 -6.12 -3.49 7.80
N ASP A 61 -5.32 -4.45 8.28
CA ASP A 61 -4.16 -4.21 9.15
C ASP A 61 -3.07 -3.38 8.41
N ARG A 62 -2.79 -3.73 7.13
CA ARG A 62 -1.89 -2.94 6.28
C ARG A 62 -2.38 -1.52 6.08
N PHE A 63 -3.65 -1.33 5.76
CA PHE A 63 -4.23 -0.01 5.54
C PHE A 63 -4.16 0.85 6.80
N TYR A 64 -4.44 0.28 7.97
CA TYR A 64 -4.30 0.93 9.27
C TYR A 64 -2.88 1.46 9.51
N SER A 65 -1.87 0.60 9.30
CA SER A 65 -0.45 0.94 9.46
C SER A 65 0.00 2.05 8.49
N LEU A 66 -0.45 1.99 7.23
CA LEU A 66 -0.15 3.00 6.22
C LEU A 66 -0.76 4.37 6.58
N VAL A 67 -2.02 4.40 7.02
CA VAL A 67 -2.68 5.64 7.47
C VAL A 67 -1.97 6.21 8.70
N LYS A 68 -1.68 5.39 9.71
CA LYS A 68 -0.96 5.84 10.93
C LYS A 68 0.42 6.42 10.63
N SER A 69 1.13 5.86 9.67
CA SER A 69 2.44 6.36 9.27
C SER A 69 2.39 7.61 8.39
N GLY A 70 1.20 8.07 7.97
CA GLY A 70 1.05 9.20 7.06
C GLY A 70 1.41 8.87 5.60
N PHE A 71 1.47 7.58 5.24
CA PHE A 71 1.89 7.15 3.91
C PHE A 71 1.03 7.73 2.78
N TYR A 72 -0.27 7.91 3.02
CA TYR A 72 -1.19 8.46 2.02
C TYR A 72 -1.19 9.99 1.94
N ASP A 73 -0.50 10.71 2.83
CA ASP A 73 -0.41 12.17 2.76
C ASP A 73 0.35 12.59 1.48
N GLY A 74 -0.25 13.44 0.67
CA GLY A 74 0.28 13.82 -0.64
C GLY A 74 0.03 12.82 -1.77
N ALA A 75 -0.50 11.64 -1.51
CA ALA A 75 -0.77 10.63 -2.54
C ALA A 75 -1.77 11.15 -3.58
N ARG A 76 -1.43 11.01 -4.87
CA ARG A 76 -2.28 11.42 -6.00
C ARG A 76 -3.31 10.35 -6.33
N PHE A 77 -4.51 10.78 -6.74
CA PHE A 77 -5.50 9.91 -7.40
C PHE A 77 -5.08 9.74 -8.85
N PHE A 78 -4.07 8.90 -9.07
CA PHE A 78 -3.31 8.84 -10.32
C PHE A 78 -4.02 8.12 -11.46
N ARG A 79 -5.07 7.36 -11.18
CA ARG A 79 -5.89 6.65 -12.16
C ARG A 79 -7.36 6.80 -11.78
N MET A 80 -8.08 7.62 -12.54
CA MET A 80 -9.51 7.87 -12.36
C MET A 80 -10.26 7.47 -13.63
N LEU A 81 -11.08 6.43 -13.54
CA LEU A 81 -11.91 5.92 -14.64
C LEU A 81 -13.38 6.03 -14.25
N PRO A 82 -14.11 7.04 -14.73
CA PRO A 82 -15.52 7.26 -14.42
C PRO A 82 -16.34 6.00 -14.68
N GLY A 83 -17.23 5.65 -13.74
CA GLY A 83 -18.04 4.43 -13.85
C GLY A 83 -17.27 3.12 -13.62
N PHE A 84 -16.02 3.19 -13.20
CA PHE A 84 -15.22 2.03 -12.82
C PHE A 84 -14.54 2.22 -11.45
N VAL A 85 -13.36 2.82 -11.40
CA VAL A 85 -12.59 2.98 -10.16
C VAL A 85 -11.82 4.31 -10.10
N VAL A 86 -11.47 4.74 -8.87
CA VAL A 86 -10.42 5.72 -8.63
C VAL A 86 -9.32 5.08 -7.77
N GLN A 87 -8.08 5.11 -8.23
CA GLN A 87 -6.93 4.43 -7.64
C GLN A 87 -5.88 5.43 -7.14
N PHE A 88 -5.33 5.14 -5.96
CA PHE A 88 -4.27 5.91 -5.29
C PHE A 88 -3.40 5.00 -4.42
N GLY A 89 -2.40 5.55 -3.73
CA GLY A 89 -1.57 4.79 -2.80
C GLY A 89 -0.14 4.59 -3.29
N ILE A 90 0.34 5.53 -4.09
CA ILE A 90 1.76 5.79 -4.31
C ILE A 90 2.10 7.03 -3.48
N ALA A 91 3.05 6.93 -2.57
CA ALA A 91 3.44 8.04 -1.71
C ALA A 91 4.14 9.15 -2.52
N GLY A 92 3.99 10.39 -2.06
CA GLY A 92 4.69 11.52 -2.65
C GLY A 92 6.22 11.46 -2.47
N ASP A 93 6.68 10.75 -1.43
CA ASP A 93 8.10 10.52 -1.14
C ASP A 93 8.56 9.17 -1.74
N PRO A 94 9.53 9.17 -2.68
CA PRO A 94 10.09 7.94 -3.25
C PRO A 94 10.71 6.99 -2.21
N ALA A 95 11.27 7.50 -1.12
CA ALA A 95 11.85 6.67 -0.06
C ALA A 95 10.78 5.84 0.65
N ALA A 96 9.58 6.42 0.84
CA ALA A 96 8.44 5.69 1.39
C ALA A 96 7.97 4.58 0.44
N ASN A 97 7.92 4.84 -0.88
CA ASN A 97 7.58 3.83 -1.88
C ASN A 97 8.59 2.68 -1.87
N THR A 98 9.89 2.98 -1.85
CA THR A 98 10.98 1.98 -1.80
C THR A 98 10.83 1.04 -0.61
N LYS A 99 10.48 1.58 0.57
CA LYS A 99 10.26 0.79 1.79
C LYS A 99 9.16 -0.27 1.62
N TRP A 100 8.10 0.06 0.88
CA TRP A 100 6.93 -0.80 0.73
C TRP A 100 6.90 -1.62 -0.57
N HIS A 101 7.81 -1.34 -1.51
CA HIS A 101 7.81 -1.92 -2.86
C HIS A 101 7.74 -3.46 -2.87
N ASN A 102 8.47 -4.11 -1.97
CA ASN A 102 8.52 -5.58 -1.87
C ASN A 102 7.75 -6.13 -0.66
N ALA A 103 6.99 -5.29 0.03
CA ALA A 103 6.21 -5.69 1.20
C ALA A 103 4.86 -6.30 0.79
N ASN A 104 4.92 -7.37 0.03
CA ASN A 104 3.74 -8.06 -0.49
C ASN A 104 2.88 -8.66 0.63
N LEU A 105 1.55 -8.55 0.46
CA LEU A 105 0.56 -9.24 1.29
C LEU A 105 0.07 -10.51 0.60
N VAL A 106 -0.07 -11.56 1.39
CA VAL A 106 -0.88 -12.72 1.00
C VAL A 106 -2.32 -12.28 0.78
N ASP A 107 -2.99 -12.86 -0.20
CA ASP A 107 -4.35 -12.45 -0.52
C ASP A 107 -5.34 -12.87 0.56
N ASP A 108 -6.20 -11.94 0.97
CA ASP A 108 -7.39 -12.26 1.76
C ASP A 108 -8.45 -12.93 0.88
N PRO A 109 -9.28 -13.81 1.42
CA PRO A 109 -10.43 -14.34 0.70
C PRO A 109 -11.44 -13.22 0.38
N VAL A 110 -12.08 -13.30 -0.77
CA VAL A 110 -13.14 -12.36 -1.14
C VAL A 110 -14.42 -12.74 -0.39
N THR A 111 -14.75 -11.97 0.64
CA THR A 111 -15.96 -12.16 1.48
C THR A 111 -17.06 -11.15 1.18
N GLN A 112 -16.72 -10.05 0.51
CA GLN A 112 -17.62 -8.98 0.11
C GLN A 112 -17.49 -8.72 -1.39
N SER A 113 -18.59 -8.29 -2.03
CA SER A 113 -18.57 -7.93 -3.45
C SER A 113 -18.05 -6.51 -3.66
N ASN A 114 -17.39 -6.28 -4.80
CA ASN A 114 -16.92 -4.99 -5.26
C ASN A 114 -18.08 -4.11 -5.78
N HIS A 115 -18.95 -3.66 -4.89
CA HIS A 115 -20.02 -2.69 -5.22
C HIS A 115 -19.52 -1.24 -5.10
N ARG A 116 -20.30 -0.30 -5.62
CA ARG A 116 -19.98 1.13 -5.52
C ARG A 116 -19.73 1.54 -4.07
N GLY A 117 -18.64 2.25 -3.85
CA GLY A 117 -18.18 2.74 -2.56
C GLY A 117 -17.19 1.81 -1.85
N THR A 118 -17.11 0.51 -2.17
CA THR A 118 -16.11 -0.36 -1.53
C THR A 118 -14.69 0.02 -1.91
N ILE A 119 -13.76 -0.16 -0.95
CA ILE A 119 -12.32 0.05 -1.14
C ILE A 119 -11.59 -1.28 -1.11
N THR A 120 -10.65 -1.44 -2.06
CA THR A 120 -9.98 -2.71 -2.34
C THR A 120 -8.53 -2.44 -2.74
N TYR A 121 -7.61 -3.37 -2.44
CA TYR A 121 -6.23 -3.26 -2.91
C TYR A 121 -6.09 -3.53 -4.41
N GLY A 122 -5.24 -2.74 -5.09
CA GLY A 122 -4.72 -3.07 -6.41
C GLY A 122 -3.75 -4.27 -6.32
N THR A 123 -3.69 -5.08 -7.37
CA THR A 123 -2.79 -6.23 -7.47
C THR A 123 -2.27 -6.41 -8.90
N ALA A 124 -1.04 -6.87 -9.05
CA ALA A 124 -0.44 -7.29 -10.31
C ALA A 124 -0.51 -8.83 -10.51
N GLY A 125 -1.22 -9.53 -9.65
CA GLY A 125 -1.39 -10.98 -9.62
C GLY A 125 -1.52 -11.49 -8.19
N PRO A 126 -1.60 -12.81 -7.97
CA PRO A 126 -1.74 -13.38 -6.64
C PRO A 126 -0.62 -12.96 -5.68
N ASN A 127 -0.99 -12.55 -4.46
CA ASN A 127 -0.07 -12.17 -3.38
C ASN A 127 0.90 -11.03 -3.75
N THR A 128 0.43 -10.04 -4.52
CA THR A 128 1.25 -8.87 -4.93
C THR A 128 0.70 -7.54 -4.42
N ARG A 129 -0.28 -7.57 -3.52
CA ARG A 129 -0.82 -6.37 -2.89
C ARG A 129 0.26 -5.71 -2.02
N THR A 130 0.42 -4.38 -2.12
CA THR A 130 1.37 -3.62 -1.29
C THR A 130 0.70 -2.43 -0.61
N THR A 131 0.58 -1.29 -1.31
CA THR A 131 0.09 -0.02 -0.76
C THR A 131 -1.04 0.60 -1.56
N GLN A 132 -1.15 0.24 -2.85
CA GLN A 132 -2.12 0.87 -3.74
C GLN A 132 -3.51 0.32 -3.50
N VAL A 133 -4.49 1.23 -3.42
CA VAL A 133 -5.90 0.91 -3.21
C VAL A 133 -6.77 1.64 -4.23
N PHE A 134 -7.97 1.14 -4.46
CA PHE A 134 -8.96 1.82 -5.28
C PHE A 134 -10.34 1.82 -4.62
N ILE A 135 -11.11 2.86 -4.90
CA ILE A 135 -12.53 2.97 -4.55
C ILE A 135 -13.35 2.60 -5.79
N ASN A 136 -14.32 1.72 -5.64
CA ASN A 136 -15.25 1.35 -6.70
C ASN A 136 -16.24 2.49 -6.95
N LEU A 137 -16.28 3.03 -8.17
CA LEU A 137 -17.22 4.08 -8.58
C LEU A 137 -18.54 3.52 -9.15
N ALA A 138 -18.59 2.20 -9.36
CA ALA A 138 -19.76 1.48 -9.83
C ALA A 138 -19.79 0.06 -9.23
N ASN A 139 -20.82 -0.73 -9.57
CA ASN A 139 -20.87 -2.15 -9.24
C ASN A 139 -19.91 -2.93 -10.14
N ASN A 140 -18.83 -3.39 -9.57
CA ASN A 140 -17.75 -4.10 -10.23
C ASN A 140 -17.64 -5.56 -9.77
N ALA A 141 -18.76 -6.25 -9.52
CA ALA A 141 -18.78 -7.63 -9.04
C ALA A 141 -17.94 -8.62 -9.87
N ARG A 142 -17.61 -8.29 -11.13
CA ARG A 142 -16.67 -9.05 -11.96
C ARG A 142 -15.23 -9.12 -11.38
N LEU A 143 -14.91 -8.25 -10.43
CA LEU A 143 -13.60 -8.24 -9.73
C LEU A 143 -13.54 -9.31 -8.64
N ASP A 144 -14.68 -9.77 -8.11
CA ASP A 144 -14.75 -10.74 -7.02
C ASP A 144 -14.07 -12.06 -7.41
N SER A 145 -14.38 -12.57 -8.60
CA SER A 145 -13.78 -13.80 -9.13
C SER A 145 -12.29 -13.67 -9.50
N LYS A 146 -11.75 -12.44 -9.46
CA LYS A 146 -10.34 -12.15 -9.73
C LYS A 146 -9.52 -11.95 -8.46
N GLY A 147 -10.13 -12.17 -7.28
CA GLY A 147 -9.44 -12.10 -6.00
C GLY A 147 -9.33 -10.68 -5.39
N PHE A 148 -10.05 -9.70 -5.91
CA PHE A 148 -10.10 -8.37 -5.31
C PHE A 148 -11.02 -8.38 -4.09
N ALA A 149 -10.44 -8.44 -2.89
CA ALA A 149 -11.15 -8.51 -1.62
C ALA A 149 -11.36 -7.11 -1.00
N PRO A 150 -12.61 -6.58 -0.96
CA PRO A 150 -12.90 -5.35 -0.25
C PRO A 150 -12.61 -5.48 1.26
N PHE A 151 -12.04 -4.43 1.87
CA PHE A 151 -11.77 -4.37 3.31
C PHE A 151 -12.53 -3.25 4.02
N GLY A 152 -13.27 -2.43 3.28
CA GLY A 152 -14.06 -1.31 3.79
C GLY A 152 -14.87 -0.63 2.70
N GLU A 153 -15.54 0.44 3.07
CA GLU A 153 -16.37 1.22 2.16
C GLU A 153 -16.38 2.71 2.52
N VAL A 154 -16.60 3.56 1.54
CA VAL A 154 -16.84 4.99 1.74
C VAL A 154 -18.24 5.16 2.31
N THR A 155 -18.31 5.61 3.56
CA THR A 155 -19.58 5.82 4.29
C THR A 155 -20.05 7.26 4.28
N GLU A 156 -19.14 8.22 3.99
CA GLU A 156 -19.46 9.65 3.89
C GLU A 156 -18.66 10.26 2.74
N GLY A 157 -19.25 11.17 1.97
CA GLY A 157 -18.56 11.96 0.94
C GLY A 157 -18.23 11.20 -0.34
N MET A 158 -19.00 10.16 -0.71
CA MET A 158 -18.76 9.40 -1.95
C MET A 158 -18.82 10.29 -3.22
N GLU A 159 -19.60 11.38 -3.18
CA GLU A 159 -19.67 12.38 -4.24
C GLU A 159 -18.37 13.18 -4.42
N VAL A 160 -17.46 13.16 -3.44
CA VAL A 160 -16.12 13.75 -3.56
C VAL A 160 -15.26 12.88 -4.46
N ALA A 161 -15.34 11.54 -4.30
CA ALA A 161 -14.61 10.60 -5.14
C ALA A 161 -15.03 10.69 -6.62
N ASP A 162 -16.29 11.00 -6.90
CA ASP A 162 -16.80 11.18 -8.27
C ASP A 162 -16.24 12.44 -8.97
N LYS A 163 -15.73 13.42 -8.20
CA LYS A 163 -15.27 14.72 -8.73
C LYS A 163 -13.76 14.80 -8.98
N PHE A 164 -13.00 13.73 -8.70
CA PHE A 164 -11.57 13.74 -8.96
C PHE A 164 -11.30 13.86 -10.47
N TYR A 165 -10.19 14.51 -10.79
CA TYR A 165 -9.81 14.74 -12.17
C TYR A 165 -9.58 13.42 -12.94
N SER A 166 -10.28 13.23 -14.06
CA SER A 166 -10.34 11.97 -14.79
C SER A 166 -9.76 12.00 -16.20
N GLU A 167 -9.42 13.19 -16.74
CA GLU A 167 -9.04 13.31 -18.17
C GLU A 167 -7.68 12.69 -18.50
N TYR A 168 -6.84 12.35 -17.51
CA TYR A 168 -5.63 11.59 -17.76
C TYR A 168 -5.90 10.08 -17.98
N GLY A 169 -6.99 9.55 -17.43
CA GLY A 169 -7.48 8.19 -17.68
C GLY A 169 -6.53 7.09 -17.24
N GLU A 170 -6.33 6.12 -18.16
CA GLU A 170 -5.50 4.93 -17.95
C GLU A 170 -4.02 5.22 -18.19
N GLY A 171 -3.15 4.59 -17.39
CA GLY A 171 -1.70 4.65 -17.60
C GLY A 171 -1.20 3.73 -18.72
N PRO A 172 0.10 3.82 -19.07
CA PRO A 172 0.72 2.94 -20.05
C PRO A 172 0.57 1.45 -19.71
N PRO A 173 0.45 0.57 -20.71
CA PRO A 173 0.42 0.83 -22.15
C PRO A 173 -0.97 1.17 -22.70
N MET A 174 -2.00 1.23 -21.85
CA MET A 174 -3.39 1.33 -22.25
C MET A 174 -3.85 2.77 -22.50
N GLY A 175 -3.10 3.76 -21.99
CA GLY A 175 -3.43 5.18 -22.10
C GLY A 175 -2.22 6.08 -21.84
N GLY A 176 -2.49 7.39 -21.81
CA GLY A 176 -1.48 8.45 -21.60
C GLY A 176 -1.43 8.99 -20.18
N GLY A 177 -2.12 8.35 -19.22
CA GLY A 177 -2.08 8.72 -17.81
C GLY A 177 -0.76 8.35 -17.14
N PRO A 178 -0.65 8.56 -15.80
CA PRO A 178 0.59 8.34 -15.07
C PRO A 178 1.13 6.92 -15.17
N ASP A 179 2.43 6.80 -15.45
CA ASP A 179 3.19 5.57 -15.32
C ASP A 179 3.49 5.28 -13.84
N GLN A 180 3.03 4.16 -13.33
CA GLN A 180 3.14 3.83 -11.91
C GLN A 180 4.59 3.61 -11.47
N THR A 181 5.44 3.02 -12.33
CA THR A 181 6.86 2.79 -12.02
C THR A 181 7.60 4.12 -11.87
N ARG A 182 7.34 5.07 -12.78
CA ARG A 182 7.90 6.43 -12.67
C ARG A 182 7.33 7.17 -11.46
N ALA A 183 6.05 7.02 -11.19
CA ALA A 183 5.41 7.63 -10.03
C ALA A 183 6.02 7.15 -8.71
N GLU A 184 6.33 5.86 -8.58
CA GLU A 184 7.01 5.30 -7.40
C GLU A 184 8.46 5.81 -7.28
N ALA A 185 9.17 5.94 -8.39
CA ALA A 185 10.58 6.35 -8.41
C ALA A 185 10.79 7.86 -8.25
N GLU A 186 9.91 8.70 -8.80
CA GLU A 186 10.06 10.15 -8.84
C GLU A 186 9.10 10.88 -7.85
N GLY A 187 8.05 10.21 -7.37
CA GLY A 187 7.10 10.74 -6.38
C GLY A 187 6.34 11.99 -6.85
N THR A 188 6.15 12.93 -5.93
CA THR A 188 5.42 14.19 -6.18
C THR A 188 5.96 14.97 -7.36
N ALA A 189 7.29 14.98 -7.56
CA ALA A 189 7.92 15.74 -8.64
C ALA A 189 7.47 15.28 -10.04
N TYR A 190 7.27 13.98 -10.24
CA TYR A 190 6.72 13.43 -11.48
C TYR A 190 5.31 13.94 -11.75
N PHE A 191 4.44 13.85 -10.74
CA PHE A 191 3.04 14.25 -10.88
C PHE A 191 2.89 15.75 -11.13
N GLU A 192 3.64 16.59 -10.41
CA GLU A 192 3.57 18.04 -10.57
C GLU A 192 4.08 18.52 -11.93
N ARG A 193 5.10 17.86 -12.48
CA ARG A 193 5.66 18.17 -13.78
C ARG A 193 4.76 17.71 -14.94
N ASP A 194 4.33 16.44 -14.91
CA ASP A 194 3.71 15.79 -16.05
C ASP A 194 2.17 15.71 -15.94
N PHE A 195 1.62 15.75 -14.70
CA PHE A 195 0.19 15.56 -14.41
C PHE A 195 -0.35 16.57 -13.36
N PRO A 196 -0.15 17.89 -13.54
CA PRO A 196 -0.41 18.91 -12.50
C PRO A 196 -1.88 19.05 -12.09
N LYS A 197 -2.83 18.51 -12.87
CA LYS A 197 -4.28 18.60 -12.56
C LYS A 197 -4.77 17.46 -11.66
N LEU A 198 -3.93 16.48 -11.33
CA LEU A 198 -4.34 15.38 -10.45
C LEU A 198 -4.72 15.88 -9.05
N ASP A 199 -5.86 15.44 -8.59
CA ASP A 199 -6.27 15.61 -7.22
C ASP A 199 -5.44 14.73 -6.28
N TYR A 200 -5.35 15.13 -5.00
CA TYR A 200 -4.53 14.42 -4.02
C TYR A 200 -5.10 14.44 -2.61
N VAL A 201 -4.62 13.53 -1.80
CA VAL A 201 -4.87 13.46 -0.37
C VAL A 201 -4.01 14.50 0.34
N LYS A 202 -4.60 15.49 0.99
CA LYS A 202 -3.88 16.44 1.84
C LYS A 202 -3.49 15.78 3.15
N LYS A 203 -4.43 15.02 3.73
CA LYS A 203 -4.24 14.29 4.98
C LYS A 203 -5.15 13.06 5.04
N ALA A 204 -4.59 11.93 5.49
CA ALA A 204 -5.36 10.76 5.91
C ALA A 204 -5.19 10.57 7.43
N SER A 205 -6.27 10.33 8.15
CA SER A 205 -6.24 10.16 9.60
C SER A 205 -7.28 9.18 10.12
N ILE A 206 -6.88 8.36 11.11
CA ILE A 206 -7.82 7.52 11.86
C ILE A 206 -8.70 8.44 12.71
N GLU A 207 -10.03 8.29 12.61
CA GLU A 207 -10.97 8.96 13.51
C GLU A 207 -10.95 8.31 14.89
N LYS A 208 -11.08 9.13 15.92
CA LYS A 208 -11.14 8.69 17.32
C LYS A 208 -12.55 8.28 17.71
#